data_d3e72e70ef60c93bbb1b5d03b8c657c8
#
_entry.id   d3e72e70ef60c93bbb1b5d03b8c657c8
#
_cell.length_a   1.000
_cell.length_b   1.000
_cell.length_c   1.000
_cell.angle_alpha   90.00
_cell.angle_beta   90.00
_cell.angle_gamma   90.00
#
_symmetry.space_group_name_H-M   'P 1'
#
loop_
_entity.id
_entity.type
_entity.pdbx_description
1 polymer ?
#
loop_
_entity_poly.entity_id
_entity_poly.type
_entity_poly.pdbx_seq_one_letter_code
_entity_poly.pdbx_strand_id
1 'polypeptide(L)'
;MKLDILKRGINEMELNSNQIREIIPHRYPMQLIDKITDFVPGEWAEGIKCVSVNESFFQGHFPQEHVMPGVLIVEALAQTGAVAILSDEEFKGKIALFGGIKNARFRRPVRPGDVLNLKTEITERKGPLGFGKGVATVDGKVVCQAEISFAIMDAEK
;
A
#
# COMPACT_ATOMS: atom_id res chain seq x y z
N MET A 1 4.77 -18.89 8.39
CA MET A 1 4.23 -17.54 8.62
C MET A 1 3.06 -17.52 9.61
N LYS A 2 2.01 -18.32 9.44
CA LYS A 2 0.90 -18.41 10.43
C LYS A 2 1.36 -18.80 11.85
N LEU A 3 2.36 -19.68 11.97
CA LEU A 3 2.88 -20.12 13.27
C LEU A 3 3.72 -19.02 13.97
N ASP A 4 4.38 -18.15 13.22
CA ASP A 4 5.17 -17.05 13.77
C ASP A 4 4.33 -15.84 14.16
N ILE A 5 3.22 -15.63 13.46
CA ILE A 5 2.24 -14.58 13.79
C ILE A 5 1.49 -14.95 15.08
N LEU A 6 1.16 -16.24 15.27
CA LEU A 6 0.48 -16.73 16.48
C LEU A 6 1.39 -16.76 17.72
N LYS A 7 2.72 -16.72 17.54
CA LYS A 7 3.69 -16.67 18.65
C LYS A 7 4.01 -15.25 19.10
N ARG A 8 3.70 -14.23 18.28
CA ARG A 8 3.74 -12.83 18.69
C ARG A 8 2.37 -12.51 19.27
N GLY A 9 2.31 -12.18 20.55
CA GLY A 9 1.04 -11.99 21.28
C GLY A 9 -0.03 -11.21 20.51
N ILE A 10 -1.26 -11.39 20.87
CA ILE A 10 -2.53 -11.06 20.17
C ILE A 10 -2.66 -9.60 19.64
N ASN A 11 -1.65 -8.72 19.80
CA ASN A 11 -1.73 -7.30 19.50
C ASN A 11 -0.72 -6.75 18.47
N GLU A 12 0.09 -7.58 17.81
CA GLU A 12 1.12 -7.04 16.90
C GLU A 12 1.10 -7.72 15.53
N MET A 13 0.17 -7.27 14.67
CA MET A 13 0.16 -7.60 13.24
C MET A 13 1.04 -6.58 12.49
N GLU A 14 2.27 -6.37 12.97
CA GLU A 14 3.24 -5.53 12.29
C GLU A 14 4.07 -6.34 11.30
N LEU A 15 4.40 -5.71 10.16
CA LEU A 15 5.33 -6.25 9.17
C LEU A 15 6.42 -5.23 8.88
N ASN A 16 7.67 -5.66 8.94
CA ASN A 16 8.78 -4.85 8.46
C ASN A 16 8.92 -4.97 6.93
N SER A 17 9.81 -4.18 6.35
CA SER A 17 9.99 -4.12 4.89
C SER A 17 10.40 -5.46 4.27
N ASN A 18 11.15 -6.30 4.97
CA ASN A 18 11.53 -7.63 4.49
C ASN A 18 10.33 -8.58 4.43
N GLN A 19 9.45 -8.50 5.43
CA GLN A 19 8.22 -9.29 5.48
C GLN A 19 7.22 -8.84 4.42
N ILE A 20 7.11 -7.53 4.19
CA ILE A 20 6.25 -6.97 3.14
C ILE A 20 6.68 -7.48 1.77
N ARG A 21 7.97 -7.47 1.46
CA ARG A 21 8.47 -7.96 0.16
C ARG A 21 8.24 -9.45 -0.09
N GLU A 22 8.01 -10.23 0.94
CA GLU A 22 7.60 -11.64 0.79
C GLU A 22 6.13 -11.80 0.39
N ILE A 23 5.32 -10.76 0.61
CA ILE A 23 3.88 -10.76 0.30
C ILE A 23 3.61 -10.13 -1.04
N ILE A 24 4.19 -8.94 -1.31
CA ILE A 24 4.01 -8.21 -2.57
C ILE A 24 5.21 -8.40 -3.50
N PRO A 25 4.99 -8.44 -4.84
CA PRO A 25 6.07 -8.67 -5.80
C PRO A 25 6.90 -7.42 -6.08
N HIS A 26 6.44 -6.25 -5.67
CA HIS A 26 7.10 -4.96 -5.92
C HIS A 26 8.52 -4.94 -5.36
N ARG A 27 9.44 -4.33 -6.12
CA ARG A 27 10.86 -4.17 -5.75
C ARG A 27 11.30 -2.75 -6.07
N TYR A 28 12.43 -2.33 -5.48
CA TYR A 28 13.01 -1.03 -5.80
C TYR A 28 13.01 -0.76 -7.31
N PRO A 29 12.59 0.42 -7.79
CA PRO A 29 12.17 1.60 -7.01
C PRO A 29 10.67 1.66 -6.70
N MET A 30 9.92 0.59 -6.91
CA MET A 30 8.46 0.55 -6.78
C MET A 30 7.93 -0.06 -5.47
N GLN A 31 8.77 -0.50 -4.57
CA GLN A 31 8.35 -0.89 -3.23
C GLN A 31 8.22 0.36 -2.36
N LEU A 32 6.98 0.81 -2.13
CA LEU A 32 6.71 2.09 -1.47
C LEU A 32 6.39 1.97 0.02
N ILE A 33 5.99 0.79 0.51
CA ILE A 33 5.57 0.60 1.90
C ILE A 33 6.78 0.25 2.76
N ASP A 34 7.08 1.09 3.74
CA ASP A 34 8.18 0.88 4.68
C ASP A 34 7.81 -0.08 5.82
N LYS A 35 6.57 0.00 6.28
CA LYS A 35 6.07 -0.79 7.40
C LYS A 35 4.56 -1.00 7.29
N ILE A 36 4.08 -2.15 7.68
CA ILE A 36 2.67 -2.37 8.01
C ILE A 36 2.54 -2.31 9.52
N THR A 37 1.64 -1.47 10.01
CA THR A 37 1.41 -1.27 11.44
C THR A 37 0.33 -2.17 11.98
N ASP A 38 -0.65 -2.53 11.15
CA ASP A 38 -1.70 -3.48 11.49
C ASP A 38 -2.41 -3.96 10.23
N PHE A 39 -2.96 -5.16 10.24
CA PHE A 39 -3.76 -5.68 9.12
C PHE A 39 -4.58 -6.89 9.53
N VAL A 40 -5.66 -7.11 8.77
CA VAL A 40 -6.45 -8.34 8.80
C VAL A 40 -6.44 -8.94 7.39
N PRO A 41 -5.87 -10.15 7.21
CA PRO A 41 -5.81 -10.79 5.90
C PRO A 41 -7.16 -10.84 5.19
N GLY A 42 -7.20 -10.38 3.95
CA GLY A 42 -8.40 -10.32 3.12
C GLY A 42 -9.34 -9.16 3.41
N GLU A 43 -9.10 -8.36 4.43
CA GLU A 43 -10.02 -7.30 4.85
C GLU A 43 -9.42 -5.90 4.72
N TRP A 44 -8.32 -5.62 5.40
CA TRP A 44 -7.70 -4.29 5.40
C TRP A 44 -6.25 -4.32 5.86
N ALA A 45 -5.52 -3.26 5.57
CA ALA A 45 -4.19 -3.01 6.11
C ALA A 45 -3.95 -1.52 6.37
N GLU A 46 -3.13 -1.24 7.36
CA GLU A 46 -2.57 0.06 7.66
C GLU A 46 -1.05 0.02 7.58
N GLY A 47 -0.46 1.02 6.97
CA GLY A 47 0.98 1.08 6.77
C GLY A 47 1.54 2.48 6.74
N ILE A 48 2.85 2.53 6.63
CA ILE A 48 3.63 3.76 6.63
C ILE A 48 4.51 3.82 5.37
N LYS A 49 4.50 4.97 4.71
CA LYS A 49 5.51 5.39 3.75
C LYS A 49 6.24 6.61 4.31
N CYS A 50 7.53 6.48 4.58
CA CYS A 50 8.39 7.61 4.91
C CYS A 50 8.81 8.33 3.63
N VAL A 51 8.50 9.61 3.51
CA VAL A 51 8.83 10.40 2.32
C VAL A 51 10.19 11.06 2.51
N SER A 52 11.19 10.52 1.83
CA SER A 52 12.57 11.02 1.89
C SER A 52 12.92 11.86 0.69
N VAL A 53 13.72 12.92 0.89
CA VAL A 53 14.32 13.68 -0.20
C VAL A 53 15.21 12.82 -1.11
N ASN A 54 15.64 11.66 -0.63
CA ASN A 54 16.47 10.70 -1.39
C ASN A 54 15.66 9.85 -2.40
N GLU A 55 14.35 10.05 -2.49
CA GLU A 55 13.53 9.38 -3.51
C GLU A 55 13.85 9.94 -4.90
N SER A 56 14.10 9.05 -5.86
CA SER A 56 14.53 9.44 -7.21
C SER A 56 13.51 10.33 -7.95
N PHE A 57 12.22 10.18 -7.66
CA PHE A 57 11.19 10.97 -8.35
C PHE A 57 11.24 12.47 -8.02
N PHE A 58 11.84 12.89 -6.92
CA PHE A 58 11.98 14.32 -6.61
C PHE A 58 12.94 15.06 -7.54
N GLN A 59 13.80 14.37 -8.27
CA GLN A 59 14.68 14.99 -9.25
C GLN A 59 13.90 15.69 -10.37
N GLY A 60 12.79 15.14 -10.76
CA GLY A 60 11.94 15.64 -11.85
C GLY A 60 10.60 16.22 -11.40
N HIS A 61 10.20 16.04 -10.18
CA HIS A 61 8.86 16.39 -9.71
C HIS A 61 8.90 17.19 -8.37
N PHE A 62 9.43 18.38 -8.33
CA PHE A 62 9.98 19.15 -9.45
C PHE A 62 11.38 19.67 -9.09
N PRO A 63 12.22 20.06 -10.05
CA PRO A 63 13.57 20.54 -9.74
C PRO A 63 13.64 21.68 -8.74
N GLN A 64 12.65 22.60 -8.73
CA GLN A 64 12.59 23.74 -7.82
C GLN A 64 11.66 23.55 -6.64
N GLU A 65 10.82 22.52 -6.67
CA GLU A 65 9.78 22.27 -5.66
C GLU A 65 9.51 20.76 -5.55
N HIS A 66 9.94 20.16 -4.45
CA HIS A 66 9.74 18.73 -4.23
C HIS A 66 8.29 18.44 -3.80
N VAL A 67 7.56 17.75 -4.64
CA VAL A 67 6.21 17.25 -4.35
C VAL A 67 6.13 15.78 -4.75
N MET A 68 5.69 14.93 -3.83
CA MET A 68 5.48 13.52 -4.16
C MET A 68 4.38 13.40 -5.22
N PRO A 69 4.64 12.70 -6.35
CA PRO A 69 3.60 12.49 -7.36
C PRO A 69 2.36 11.85 -6.76
N GLY A 70 1.19 12.46 -7.00
CA GLY A 70 -0.08 11.96 -6.45
C GLY A 70 -0.37 10.54 -6.89
N VAL A 71 -0.02 10.17 -8.11
CA VAL A 71 -0.20 8.81 -8.64
C VAL A 71 0.60 7.78 -7.84
N LEU A 72 1.74 8.15 -7.24
CA LEU A 72 2.52 7.28 -6.38
C LEU A 72 1.91 7.15 -4.97
N ILE A 73 1.16 8.13 -4.51
CA ILE A 73 0.38 8.00 -3.27
C ILE A 73 -0.74 6.97 -3.48
N VAL A 74 -1.43 7.04 -4.61
CA VAL A 74 -2.44 6.03 -4.98
C VAL A 74 -1.81 4.64 -5.09
N GLU A 75 -0.63 4.54 -5.71
CA GLU A 75 0.13 3.28 -5.77
C GLU A 75 0.48 2.77 -4.36
N ALA A 76 0.91 3.62 -3.45
CA ALA A 76 1.19 3.23 -2.07
C ALA A 76 -0.06 2.71 -1.35
N LEU A 77 -1.22 3.32 -1.57
CA LEU A 77 -2.50 2.82 -1.07
C LEU A 77 -2.86 1.46 -1.67
N ALA A 78 -2.60 1.28 -2.96
CA ALA A 78 -2.82 0.00 -3.63
C ALA A 78 -1.90 -1.10 -3.10
N GLN A 79 -0.64 -0.81 -2.84
CA GLN A 79 0.30 -1.76 -2.24
C GLN A 79 -0.11 -2.14 -0.82
N THR A 80 -0.63 -1.20 -0.04
CA THR A 80 -1.18 -1.46 1.29
C THR A 80 -2.36 -2.45 1.19
N GLY A 81 -3.27 -2.23 0.25
CA GLY A 81 -4.37 -3.16 -0.04
C GLY A 81 -3.88 -4.51 -0.57
N ALA A 82 -2.82 -4.51 -1.37
CA ALA A 82 -2.20 -5.74 -1.85
C ALA A 82 -1.61 -6.58 -0.71
N VAL A 83 -1.04 -5.95 0.32
CA VAL A 83 -0.60 -6.67 1.52
C VAL A 83 -1.79 -7.36 2.20
N ALA A 84 -2.91 -6.66 2.34
CA ALA A 84 -4.11 -7.25 2.94
C ALA A 84 -4.60 -8.47 2.14
N ILE A 85 -4.76 -8.33 0.82
CA ILE A 85 -5.35 -9.38 -0.01
C ILE A 85 -4.39 -10.56 -0.23
N LEU A 86 -3.11 -10.31 -0.47
CA LEU A 86 -2.12 -11.35 -0.78
C LEU A 86 -1.58 -12.05 0.48
N SER A 87 -1.87 -11.54 1.66
CA SER A 87 -1.60 -12.24 2.92
C SER A 87 -2.67 -13.29 3.26
N ASP A 88 -3.80 -13.29 2.56
CA ASP A 88 -4.77 -14.37 2.64
C ASP A 88 -4.18 -15.63 2.01
N GLU A 89 -4.33 -16.79 2.70
CA GLU A 89 -3.79 -18.07 2.24
C GLU A 89 -4.29 -18.47 0.84
N GLU A 90 -5.51 -18.07 0.48
CA GLU A 90 -6.10 -18.31 -0.85
C GLU A 90 -5.27 -17.67 -1.98
N PHE A 91 -4.61 -16.56 -1.71
CA PHE A 91 -3.90 -15.76 -2.74
C PHE A 91 -2.39 -15.72 -2.56
N LYS A 92 -1.86 -16.54 -1.67
CA LYS A 92 -0.42 -16.59 -1.42
C LYS A 92 0.37 -16.88 -2.70
N GLY A 93 1.38 -16.04 -2.96
CA GLY A 93 2.24 -16.16 -4.15
C GLY A 93 1.64 -15.60 -5.43
N LYS A 94 0.43 -15.06 -5.38
CA LYS A 94 -0.21 -14.37 -6.51
C LYS A 94 0.20 -12.90 -6.58
N ILE A 95 -0.18 -12.25 -7.66
CA ILE A 95 0.02 -10.80 -7.85
C ILE A 95 -1.33 -10.12 -8.01
N ALA A 96 -1.38 -8.84 -7.67
CA ALA A 96 -2.54 -7.99 -7.87
C ALA A 96 -2.18 -6.86 -8.84
N LEU A 97 -2.94 -6.72 -9.92
CA LEU A 97 -2.78 -5.67 -10.91
C LEU A 97 -3.93 -4.67 -10.82
N PHE A 98 -3.64 -3.40 -11.05
CA PHE A 98 -4.69 -2.40 -11.17
C PHE A 98 -5.71 -2.78 -12.24
N GLY A 99 -7.00 -2.75 -11.90
CA GLY A 99 -8.10 -2.80 -12.85
C GLY A 99 -8.64 -1.42 -13.17
N GLY A 100 -8.66 -0.52 -12.17
CA GLY A 100 -9.11 0.84 -12.34
C GLY A 100 -8.91 1.68 -11.08
N ILE A 101 -8.96 2.98 -11.27
CA ILE A 101 -8.89 3.98 -10.20
C ILE A 101 -10.10 4.89 -10.37
N LYS A 102 -10.81 5.12 -9.28
CA LYS A 102 -12.07 5.86 -9.27
C LYS A 102 -12.08 6.86 -8.10
N ASN A 103 -12.70 8.02 -8.32
CA ASN A 103 -12.87 9.02 -7.27
C ASN A 103 -11.57 9.42 -6.55
N ALA A 104 -10.44 9.41 -7.25
CA ALA A 104 -9.18 9.85 -6.69
C ALA A 104 -9.22 11.36 -6.40
N ARG A 105 -8.82 11.73 -5.19
CA ARG A 105 -8.75 13.12 -4.73
C ARG A 105 -7.44 13.38 -4.04
N PHE A 106 -6.76 14.42 -4.48
CA PHE A 106 -5.50 14.91 -3.92
C PHE A 106 -5.77 16.21 -3.18
N ARG A 107 -5.78 16.13 -1.87
CA ARG A 107 -6.24 17.23 -1.01
C ARG A 107 -5.14 18.18 -0.61
N ARG A 108 -3.91 17.67 -0.45
CA ARG A 108 -2.75 18.41 0.03
C ARG A 108 -1.49 17.87 -0.62
N PRO A 109 -0.48 18.71 -0.92
CA PRO A 109 0.81 18.24 -1.38
C PRO A 109 1.53 17.46 -0.29
N VAL A 110 2.24 16.41 -0.67
CA VAL A 110 3.12 15.62 0.19
C VAL A 110 4.57 15.92 -0.19
N ARG A 111 5.39 16.17 0.80
CA ARG A 111 6.76 16.68 0.63
C ARG A 111 7.76 15.80 1.39
N PRO A 112 9.06 15.90 1.05
CA PRO A 112 10.09 15.26 1.87
C PRO A 112 10.00 15.68 3.34
N GLY A 113 10.12 14.70 4.24
CA GLY A 113 9.93 14.89 5.68
C GLY A 113 8.55 14.47 6.18
N ASP A 114 7.57 14.33 5.28
CA ASP A 114 6.25 13.83 5.64
C ASP A 114 6.29 12.31 5.88
N VAL A 115 5.43 11.85 6.76
CA VAL A 115 5.14 10.43 6.97
C VAL A 115 3.71 10.17 6.52
N LEU A 116 3.55 9.37 5.47
CA LEU A 116 2.24 8.94 5.00
C LEU A 116 1.74 7.79 5.88
N ASN A 117 0.59 7.99 6.50
CA ASN A 117 -0.19 6.92 7.08
C ASN A 117 -1.19 6.45 6.03
N LEU A 118 -1.14 5.17 5.69
CA LEU A 118 -1.88 4.57 4.60
C LEU A 118 -2.87 3.56 5.19
N LYS A 119 -4.13 3.66 4.80
CA LYS A 119 -5.13 2.65 5.14
C LYS A 119 -5.91 2.27 3.90
N THR A 120 -6.02 0.99 3.64
CA THR A 120 -6.81 0.45 2.53
C THR A 120 -7.69 -0.68 3.03
N GLU A 121 -8.98 -0.57 2.76
CA GLU A 121 -9.99 -1.57 3.07
C GLU A 121 -10.45 -2.26 1.79
N ILE A 122 -10.57 -3.57 1.82
CA ILE A 122 -11.16 -4.36 0.75
C ILE A 122 -12.67 -4.31 0.92
N THR A 123 -13.37 -3.66 0.00
CA THR A 123 -14.81 -3.42 0.12
C THR A 123 -15.65 -4.50 -0.55
N GLU A 124 -15.13 -5.14 -1.59
CA GLU A 124 -15.84 -6.19 -2.32
C GLU A 124 -14.86 -7.11 -3.04
N ARG A 125 -15.25 -8.36 -3.20
CA ARG A 125 -14.56 -9.33 -4.05
C ARG A 125 -15.56 -10.08 -4.92
N LYS A 126 -15.19 -10.25 -6.20
CA LYS A 126 -15.95 -11.02 -7.19
C LYS A 126 -14.99 -11.93 -7.95
N GLY A 127 -14.78 -13.15 -7.45
CA GLY A 127 -13.78 -14.05 -8.01
C GLY A 127 -12.37 -13.46 -7.91
N PRO A 128 -11.63 -13.33 -9.05
CA PRO A 128 -10.29 -12.72 -9.06
C PRO A 128 -10.32 -11.20 -8.99
N LEU A 129 -11.50 -10.56 -9.10
CA LEU A 129 -11.63 -9.11 -9.03
C LEU A 129 -11.86 -8.66 -7.60
N GLY A 130 -11.18 -7.61 -7.20
CA GLY A 130 -11.35 -6.97 -5.91
C GLY A 130 -11.50 -5.46 -6.02
N PHE A 131 -12.14 -4.89 -5.01
CA PHE A 131 -12.37 -3.45 -4.89
C PHE A 131 -11.94 -3.00 -3.50
N GLY A 132 -11.37 -1.81 -3.43
CA GLY A 132 -10.91 -1.26 -2.17
C GLY A 132 -11.03 0.25 -2.10
N LYS A 133 -11.00 0.77 -0.88
CA LYS A 133 -10.93 2.20 -0.58
C LYS A 133 -9.68 2.49 0.21
N GLY A 134 -8.90 3.45 -0.28
CA GLY A 134 -7.67 3.89 0.36
C GLY A 134 -7.74 5.34 0.81
N VAL A 135 -7.17 5.61 1.97
CA VAL A 135 -7.00 6.96 2.53
C VAL A 135 -5.57 7.12 3.03
N ALA A 136 -4.90 8.16 2.56
CA ALA A 136 -3.59 8.56 3.03
C ALA A 136 -3.68 9.84 3.86
N THR A 137 -3.01 9.87 5.00
CA THR A 137 -2.97 11.03 5.90
C THR A 137 -1.53 11.40 6.24
N VAL A 138 -1.31 12.69 6.52
CA VAL A 138 -0.08 13.22 7.12
C VAL A 138 -0.50 14.05 8.32
N ASP A 139 0.06 13.74 9.48
CA ASP A 139 -0.30 14.40 10.76
C ASP A 139 -1.82 14.42 11.01
N GLY A 140 -2.48 13.32 10.70
CA GLY A 140 -3.94 13.15 10.89
C GLY A 140 -4.81 13.85 9.83
N LYS A 141 -4.23 14.54 8.85
CA LYS A 141 -4.96 15.26 7.80
C LYS A 141 -4.95 14.48 6.50
N VAL A 142 -6.11 14.28 5.89
CA VAL A 142 -6.23 13.58 4.60
C VAL A 142 -5.48 14.33 3.52
N VAL A 143 -4.54 13.64 2.86
CA VAL A 143 -3.79 14.16 1.71
C VAL A 143 -4.26 13.54 0.40
N CYS A 144 -4.68 12.29 0.43
CA CYS A 144 -5.18 11.57 -0.75
C CYS A 144 -6.22 10.52 -0.35
N GLN A 145 -7.18 10.31 -1.21
CA GLN A 145 -8.12 9.20 -1.10
C GLN A 145 -8.49 8.70 -2.51
N ALA A 146 -8.71 7.40 -2.63
CA ALA A 146 -9.09 6.79 -3.90
C ALA A 146 -9.88 5.50 -3.67
N GLU A 147 -10.73 5.18 -4.64
CA GLU A 147 -11.31 3.86 -4.81
C GLU A 147 -10.53 3.14 -5.91
N ILE A 148 -10.16 1.90 -5.66
CA ILE A 148 -9.36 1.10 -6.59
C ILE A 148 -10.05 -0.22 -6.87
N SER A 149 -9.85 -0.74 -8.08
CA SER A 149 -10.15 -2.12 -8.42
C SER A 149 -8.88 -2.82 -8.87
N PHE A 150 -8.81 -4.11 -8.61
CA PHE A 150 -7.65 -4.93 -8.95
C PHE A 150 -8.07 -6.33 -9.39
N ALA A 151 -7.20 -6.95 -10.17
CA ALA A 151 -7.33 -8.35 -10.56
C ALA A 151 -6.20 -9.17 -9.93
N ILE A 152 -6.55 -10.29 -9.30
CA ILE A 152 -5.59 -11.22 -8.72
C ILE A 152 -5.26 -12.26 -9.79
N MET A 153 -3.97 -12.43 -10.05
CA MET A 153 -3.46 -13.31 -11.10
C MET A 153 -2.34 -14.19 -10.57
N ASP A 154 -2.11 -15.31 -11.24
CA ASP A 154 -0.92 -16.11 -10.99
C ASP A 154 0.31 -15.33 -11.44
N ALA A 155 1.38 -15.37 -10.64
CA ALA A 155 2.67 -14.84 -11.06
C ALA A 155 3.21 -15.72 -12.18
N GLU A 156 3.63 -15.12 -13.31
CA GLU A 156 4.37 -15.85 -14.34
C GLU A 156 5.68 -16.38 -13.76
N LYS A 157 5.99 -17.63 -14.11
CA LYS A 157 7.23 -18.30 -13.67
C LYS A 157 8.40 -17.86 -14.52
#